data_9ae3c05ba39f603b67904d9bc396feaf
#
_entry.id   9ae3c05ba39f603b67904d9bc396feaf
#
_cell.length_a   1.000
_cell.length_b   1.000
_cell.length_c   1.000
_cell.angle_alpha   90.00
_cell.angle_beta   90.00
_cell.angle_gamma   90.00
#
_symmetry.space_group_name_H-M   'P 1'
#
loop_
_entity.id
_entity.type
_entity.pdbx_description
1 polymer ?
#
loop_
_entity_poly.entity_id
_entity_poly.type
_entity_poly.pdbx_seq_one_letter_code
_entity_poly.pdbx_strand_id
1 'polypeptide(L)'
;FATARARPYLRSVSDASGGGGHYYCDISPRFRWREEWDGQKLRAIFTRTLPAFMPLGGDGLQRITDVQVSRTTRSGRVAELRIVFERGDVRIPAADVRAVLRPEADRPLASTAFQLTATKDGGEVSRLVAAGAGSGHGVGMCQWGAVGRARAGQDYRRILSTYFPGTTLERLY
;
A
#
# COMPACT_ATOMS: atom_id res chain seq x y z
N PHE A 1 -9.18 8.94 6.14
CA PHE A 1 -10.02 8.59 4.97
C PHE A 1 -11.18 7.62 5.32
N ALA A 2 -11.20 6.99 6.49
CA ALA A 2 -12.23 6.02 6.88
C ALA A 2 -13.61 6.67 7.17
N THR A 3 -13.68 7.96 7.34
CA THR A 3 -14.92 8.70 7.66
C THR A 3 -15.41 9.61 6.52
N ALA A 4 -14.62 9.77 5.46
CA ALA A 4 -15.08 10.55 4.31
C ALA A 4 -16.15 9.75 3.53
N ARG A 5 -17.31 10.31 3.37
CA ARG A 5 -18.40 9.76 2.54
C ARG A 5 -17.81 9.43 1.15
N ALA A 6 -17.91 8.17 0.74
CA ALA A 6 -17.35 7.72 -0.54
C ALA A 6 -17.87 8.61 -1.67
N ARG A 7 -16.95 9.22 -2.41
CA ARG A 7 -17.30 10.04 -3.58
C ARG A 7 -17.55 9.12 -4.78
N PRO A 8 -18.68 9.26 -5.50
CA PRO A 8 -19.02 8.35 -6.61
C PRO A 8 -17.96 8.27 -7.70
N TYR A 9 -17.21 9.35 -7.92
CA TYR A 9 -16.13 9.43 -8.89
C TYR A 9 -14.78 8.91 -8.39
N LEU A 10 -14.62 8.63 -7.08
CA LEU A 10 -13.42 8.02 -6.51
C LEU A 10 -13.65 6.52 -6.30
N ARG A 11 -13.70 5.77 -7.37
CA ARG A 11 -13.83 4.33 -7.37
C ARG A 11 -12.62 3.65 -8.03
N SER A 12 -12.43 2.38 -7.74
CA SER A 12 -11.40 1.59 -8.41
C SER A 12 -11.68 1.52 -9.90
N VAL A 13 -10.66 1.84 -10.71
CA VAL A 13 -10.68 1.79 -12.17
C VAL A 13 -9.59 0.83 -12.63
N SER A 14 -9.91 -0.02 -13.59
CA SER A 14 -8.93 -0.93 -14.19
C SER A 14 -8.05 -0.19 -15.18
N ASP A 15 -6.74 -0.42 -15.12
CA ASP A 15 -5.76 0.02 -16.11
C ASP A 15 -5.42 -1.07 -17.14
N ALA A 16 -6.19 -2.16 -17.21
CA ALA A 16 -6.01 -3.19 -18.23
C ALA A 16 -6.16 -2.60 -19.65
N SER A 17 -5.24 -2.94 -20.54
CA SER A 17 -5.16 -2.40 -21.92
C SER A 17 -5.83 -3.28 -22.98
N GLY A 18 -6.86 -4.03 -22.59
CA GLY A 18 -7.73 -4.72 -23.55
C GLY A 18 -7.34 -6.13 -23.96
N GLY A 19 -6.27 -6.73 -23.44
CA GLY A 19 -5.94 -8.14 -23.74
C GLY A 19 -4.53 -8.55 -23.29
N GLY A 20 -4.27 -9.85 -23.13
CA GLY A 20 -2.94 -10.40 -22.90
C GLY A 20 -2.29 -10.07 -21.54
N GLY A 21 -3.04 -9.62 -20.55
CA GLY A 21 -2.49 -9.32 -19.22
C GLY A 21 -1.66 -8.04 -19.14
N HIS A 22 -1.70 -7.19 -20.17
CA HIS A 22 -1.05 -5.88 -20.19
C HIS A 22 -1.87 -4.81 -19.49
N TYR A 23 -1.16 -3.81 -18.93
CA TYR A 23 -1.77 -2.67 -18.25
C TYR A 23 -1.14 -1.37 -18.78
N TYR A 24 -1.94 -0.32 -18.89
CA TYR A 24 -1.42 1.01 -19.25
C TYR A 24 -0.34 1.52 -18.29
N CYS A 25 -0.34 1.05 -17.04
CA CYS A 25 0.64 1.42 -16.02
C CYS A 25 1.84 0.47 -15.91
N ASP A 26 1.99 -0.55 -16.77
CA ASP A 26 3.10 -1.52 -16.73
C ASP A 26 4.47 -0.91 -17.05
N ILE A 27 4.48 0.25 -17.68
CA ILE A 27 5.65 1.09 -17.92
C ILE A 27 6.22 1.73 -16.64
N SER A 28 5.52 1.61 -15.50
CA SER A 28 5.98 2.14 -14.22
C SER A 28 7.17 1.36 -13.68
N PRO A 29 8.26 2.01 -13.22
CA PRO A 29 9.37 1.32 -12.54
C PRO A 29 8.93 0.58 -11.28
N ARG A 30 7.75 0.93 -10.72
CA ARG A 30 7.15 0.30 -9.54
C ARG A 30 5.85 -0.41 -9.88
N PHE A 31 5.68 -0.88 -11.11
CA PHE A 31 4.50 -1.67 -11.51
C PHE A 31 4.33 -2.91 -10.64
N ARG A 32 5.46 -3.57 -10.36
CA ARG A 32 5.57 -4.62 -9.35
C ARG A 32 6.78 -4.31 -8.47
N TRP A 33 6.69 -4.63 -7.19
CA TRP A 33 7.78 -4.43 -6.25
C TRP A 33 7.75 -5.51 -5.18
N ARG A 34 8.91 -5.75 -4.59
CA ARG A 34 9.11 -6.68 -3.49
C ARG A 34 10.04 -6.02 -2.48
N GLU A 35 9.67 -6.06 -1.23
CA GLU A 35 10.49 -5.62 -0.10
C GLU A 35 10.58 -6.76 0.90
N GLU A 36 11.72 -6.82 1.58
CA GLU A 36 12.03 -7.90 2.49
C GLU A 36 12.75 -7.37 3.73
N TRP A 37 12.37 -7.92 4.85
CA TRP A 37 12.97 -7.67 6.16
C TRP A 37 13.32 -9.00 6.79
N ASP A 38 14.58 -9.16 7.25
CA ASP A 38 14.91 -10.15 8.26
C ASP A 38 14.41 -9.70 9.63
N GLY A 39 14.49 -10.57 10.62
CA GLY A 39 14.01 -10.30 11.97
C GLY A 39 14.69 -9.09 12.62
N GLN A 40 15.99 -8.90 12.39
CA GLN A 40 16.76 -7.78 12.94
C GLN A 40 16.31 -6.45 12.33
N LYS A 41 16.21 -6.37 11.01
CA LYS A 41 15.76 -5.19 10.28
C LYS A 41 14.32 -4.85 10.64
N LEU A 42 13.44 -5.86 10.73
CA LEU A 42 12.04 -5.69 11.11
C LEU A 42 11.93 -5.10 12.52
N ARG A 43 12.67 -5.65 13.48
CA ARG A 43 12.75 -5.16 14.85
C ARG A 43 13.25 -3.72 14.91
N ALA A 44 14.33 -3.39 14.21
CA ALA A 44 14.90 -2.05 14.17
C ALA A 44 13.91 -1.00 13.64
N ILE A 45 13.15 -1.34 12.59
CA ILE A 45 12.13 -0.47 12.01
C ILE A 45 10.96 -0.30 12.97
N PHE A 46 10.44 -1.38 13.54
CA PHE A 46 9.31 -1.31 14.47
C PHE A 46 9.65 -0.58 15.78
N THR A 47 10.87 -0.70 16.28
CA THR A 47 11.32 0.09 17.43
C THR A 47 11.22 1.59 17.17
N ARG A 48 11.42 2.04 15.94
CA ARG A 48 11.32 3.48 15.56
C ARG A 48 9.90 3.91 15.24
N THR A 49 9.08 3.04 14.69
CA THR A 49 7.78 3.43 14.10
C THR A 49 6.59 3.14 15.00
N LEU A 50 6.65 2.12 15.85
CA LEU A 50 5.53 1.72 16.72
C LEU A 50 5.31 2.59 17.95
N PRO A 51 6.27 3.36 18.49
CA PRO A 51 6.00 4.26 19.62
C PRO A 51 4.85 5.26 19.38
N ALA A 52 4.53 5.56 18.13
CA ALA A 52 3.37 6.41 17.77
C ALA A 52 2.01 5.70 17.97
N PHE A 53 2.00 4.37 18.14
CA PHE A 53 0.78 3.55 18.21
C PHE A 53 0.66 2.77 19.51
N MET A 54 1.78 2.48 20.16
CA MET A 54 1.81 1.77 21.43
C MET A 54 3.05 2.14 22.23
N PRO A 55 2.98 2.20 23.57
CA PRO A 55 4.17 2.36 24.38
C PRO A 55 5.05 1.12 24.26
N LEU A 56 6.34 1.31 24.09
CA LEU A 56 7.32 0.25 24.28
C LEU A 56 7.55 0.08 25.77
N GLY A 57 7.55 -1.19 26.24
CA GLY A 57 7.85 -1.50 27.65
C GLY A 57 9.30 -1.16 28.03
N GLY A 58 9.64 -1.26 29.31
CA GLY A 58 10.99 -1.00 29.80
C GLY A 58 12.08 -1.88 29.16
N ASP A 59 11.70 -3.07 28.69
CA ASP A 59 12.57 -4.02 27.97
C ASP A 59 12.60 -3.76 26.44
N GLY A 60 11.99 -2.67 25.97
CA GLY A 60 11.91 -2.33 24.54
C GLY A 60 10.81 -3.09 23.79
N LEU A 61 11.04 -3.35 22.49
CA LEU A 61 10.08 -4.05 21.65
C LEU A 61 10.05 -5.55 21.99
N GLN A 62 8.87 -6.07 22.32
CA GLN A 62 8.63 -7.48 22.57
C GLN A 62 8.90 -8.33 21.32
N ARG A 63 8.97 -9.68 21.49
CA ARG A 63 9.05 -10.62 20.35
C ARG A 63 7.87 -10.44 19.42
N ILE A 64 8.16 -10.34 18.13
CA ILE A 64 7.17 -10.24 17.07
C ILE A 64 6.78 -11.67 16.69
N THR A 65 5.57 -12.09 17.05
CA THR A 65 5.09 -13.46 16.80
C THR A 65 4.31 -13.55 15.48
N ASP A 66 3.78 -12.43 14.98
CA ASP A 66 3.13 -12.38 13.66
C ASP A 66 3.05 -10.95 13.11
N VAL A 67 2.97 -10.86 11.78
CA VAL A 67 2.63 -9.63 11.05
C VAL A 67 1.70 -10.01 9.90
N GLN A 68 0.47 -9.52 9.92
CA GLN A 68 -0.55 -9.92 8.96
C GLN A 68 -1.44 -8.76 8.51
N VAL A 69 -1.97 -8.87 7.30
CA VAL A 69 -3.03 -8.00 6.83
C VAL A 69 -4.34 -8.46 7.46
N SER A 70 -4.88 -7.69 8.40
CA SER A 70 -6.13 -8.01 9.10
C SER A 70 -7.37 -7.58 8.34
N ARG A 71 -7.25 -6.55 7.48
CA ARG A 71 -8.36 -6.05 6.67
C ARG A 71 -7.87 -5.45 5.35
N THR A 72 -8.64 -5.66 4.29
CA THR A 72 -8.44 -5.05 2.98
C THR A 72 -9.62 -4.19 2.57
N THR A 73 -9.37 -3.25 1.67
CA THR A 73 -10.42 -2.46 1.00
C THR A 73 -11.06 -3.29 -0.14
N ARG A 74 -12.17 -2.79 -0.71
CA ARG A 74 -12.79 -3.39 -1.91
C ARG A 74 -11.85 -3.46 -3.12
N SER A 75 -10.84 -2.58 -3.18
CA SER A 75 -9.82 -2.58 -4.24
C SER A 75 -8.61 -3.47 -3.93
N GLY A 76 -8.68 -4.32 -2.89
CA GLY A 76 -7.62 -5.23 -2.50
C GLY A 76 -6.42 -4.57 -1.81
N ARG A 77 -6.51 -3.29 -1.46
CA ARG A 77 -5.44 -2.61 -0.71
C ARG A 77 -5.54 -2.90 0.78
N VAL A 78 -4.40 -2.91 1.45
CA VAL A 78 -4.35 -3.06 2.92
C VAL A 78 -5.08 -1.89 3.58
N ALA A 79 -6.12 -2.21 4.32
CA ALA A 79 -6.91 -1.27 5.14
C ALA A 79 -6.44 -1.27 6.60
N GLU A 80 -5.90 -2.40 7.07
CA GLU A 80 -5.37 -2.53 8.42
C GLU A 80 -4.29 -3.62 8.44
N LEU A 81 -3.17 -3.30 9.09
CA LEU A 81 -2.10 -4.24 9.42
C LEU A 81 -2.19 -4.56 10.90
N ARG A 82 -2.04 -5.83 11.26
CA ARG A 82 -1.94 -6.30 12.65
C ARG A 82 -0.55 -6.83 12.90
N ILE A 83 0.11 -6.33 13.94
CA ILE A 83 1.40 -6.80 14.42
C ILE A 83 1.17 -7.44 15.78
N VAL A 84 1.52 -8.71 15.91
CA VAL A 84 1.28 -9.53 17.11
C VAL A 84 2.59 -9.73 17.84
N PHE A 85 2.54 -9.57 19.15
CA PHE A 85 3.64 -9.77 20.07
C PHE A 85 3.33 -10.94 21.02
N GLU A 86 4.27 -11.31 21.86
CA GLU A 86 4.01 -12.31 22.93
C GLU A 86 2.88 -11.88 23.85
N ARG A 87 2.76 -10.57 24.10
CA ARG A 87 1.72 -10.01 24.97
C ARG A 87 0.97 -8.90 24.19
N GLY A 88 -0.11 -9.31 23.53
CA GLY A 88 -0.99 -8.37 22.82
C GLY A 88 -0.64 -8.15 21.36
N ASP A 89 -1.30 -7.19 20.78
CA ASP A 89 -1.12 -6.79 19.39
C ASP A 89 -1.36 -5.27 19.21
N VAL A 90 -0.87 -4.76 18.10
CA VAL A 90 -1.17 -3.40 17.64
C VAL A 90 -1.76 -3.43 16.24
N ARG A 91 -2.72 -2.56 15.99
CA ARG A 91 -3.40 -2.41 14.69
C ARG A 91 -3.01 -1.08 14.08
N ILE A 92 -2.52 -1.14 12.87
CA ILE A 92 -2.03 0.01 12.10
C ILE A 92 -3.02 0.31 10.98
N PRO A 93 -3.67 1.47 10.97
CA PRO A 93 -4.62 1.84 9.93
C PRO A 93 -3.91 2.13 8.60
N ALA A 94 -4.64 2.02 7.48
CA ALA A 94 -4.14 2.17 6.12
C ALA A 94 -3.26 3.41 5.90
N ALA A 95 -3.59 4.53 6.54
CA ALA A 95 -2.86 5.78 6.42
C ALA A 95 -1.39 5.65 6.87
N ASP A 96 -1.14 4.81 7.86
CA ASP A 96 0.16 4.69 8.54
C ASP A 96 0.95 3.44 8.13
N VAL A 97 0.31 2.46 7.47
CA VAL A 97 0.96 1.20 7.06
C VAL A 97 2.27 1.44 6.31
N ARG A 98 2.29 2.41 5.39
CA ARG A 98 3.49 2.72 4.59
C ARG A 98 4.61 3.36 5.41
N ALA A 99 4.25 4.09 6.44
CA ALA A 99 5.18 4.74 7.36
C ALA A 99 5.70 3.76 8.43
N VAL A 100 4.93 2.76 8.80
CA VAL A 100 5.31 1.73 9.77
C VAL A 100 6.16 0.64 9.13
N LEU A 101 5.74 0.10 7.98
CA LEU A 101 6.49 -0.90 7.19
C LEU A 101 7.45 -0.21 6.21
N ARG A 102 8.44 0.48 6.73
CA ARG A 102 9.48 1.13 5.89
C ARG A 102 10.49 0.09 5.41
N PRO A 103 10.85 0.06 4.13
CA PRO A 103 12.01 -0.73 3.67
C PRO A 103 13.33 -0.18 4.22
N GLU A 104 13.39 1.15 4.42
CA GLU A 104 14.53 1.89 4.95
C GLU A 104 14.03 3.02 5.88
N ALA A 105 14.92 3.58 6.68
CA ALA A 105 14.56 4.55 7.72
C ALA A 105 13.84 5.81 7.18
N ASP A 106 14.18 6.25 6.00
CA ASP A 106 13.70 7.46 5.32
C ASP A 106 12.73 7.19 4.17
N ARG A 107 12.56 5.93 3.76
CA ARG A 107 11.74 5.54 2.61
C ARG A 107 10.47 4.80 3.03
N PRO A 108 9.29 5.39 2.87
CA PRO A 108 8.03 4.69 3.13
C PRO A 108 7.81 3.57 2.11
N LEU A 109 7.01 2.56 2.48
CA LEU A 109 6.59 1.51 1.55
C LEU A 109 5.91 2.11 0.31
N ALA A 110 6.14 1.51 -0.85
CA ALA A 110 5.72 2.09 -2.13
C ALA A 110 4.21 2.34 -2.21
N SER A 111 3.39 1.39 -1.78
CA SER A 111 1.93 1.50 -1.77
C SER A 111 1.32 0.61 -0.68
N THR A 112 0.00 0.66 -0.52
CA THR A 112 -0.78 -0.28 0.30
C THR A 112 -1.36 -1.45 -0.51
N ALA A 113 -1.03 -1.56 -1.82
CA ALA A 113 -1.44 -2.68 -2.67
C ALA A 113 -0.39 -3.78 -2.60
N PHE A 114 -0.42 -4.61 -1.58
CA PHE A 114 0.54 -5.69 -1.38
C PHE A 114 -0.06 -6.87 -0.60
N GLN A 115 0.62 -8.00 -0.69
CA GLN A 115 0.43 -9.18 0.15
C GLN A 115 1.65 -9.35 1.05
N LEU A 116 1.45 -9.92 2.25
CA LEU A 116 2.50 -10.24 3.20
C LEU A 116 2.67 -11.75 3.32
N THR A 117 3.92 -12.15 3.47
CA THR A 117 4.30 -13.51 3.87
C THR A 117 5.29 -13.40 5.03
N ALA A 118 4.94 -13.96 6.18
CA ALA A 118 5.82 -14.05 7.33
C ALA A 118 6.37 -15.47 7.46
N THR A 119 7.67 -15.61 7.60
CA THR A 119 8.34 -16.85 7.98
C THR A 119 8.73 -16.73 9.45
N LYS A 120 8.56 -17.82 10.20
CA LYS A 120 8.81 -17.85 11.64
C LYS A 120 9.91 -18.86 11.96
N ASP A 121 10.71 -18.53 12.96
CA ASP A 121 11.66 -19.43 13.59
C ASP A 121 11.53 -19.31 15.10
N GLY A 122 11.44 -20.44 15.83
CA GLY A 122 11.21 -20.45 17.27
C GLY A 122 9.98 -19.67 17.75
N GLY A 123 8.95 -19.52 16.89
CA GLY A 123 7.73 -18.75 17.21
C GLY A 123 7.87 -17.25 17.03
N GLU A 124 9.01 -16.73 16.55
CA GLU A 124 9.24 -15.33 16.19
C GLU A 124 9.30 -15.14 14.67
N VAL A 125 8.88 -13.98 14.17
CA VAL A 125 9.01 -13.64 12.76
C VAL A 125 10.49 -13.44 12.42
N SER A 126 11.08 -14.40 11.71
CA SER A 126 12.48 -14.36 11.25
C SER A 126 12.63 -13.65 9.91
N ARG A 127 11.56 -13.61 9.10
CA ARG A 127 11.53 -12.99 7.78
C ARG A 127 10.13 -12.50 7.44
N LEU A 128 10.02 -11.28 6.94
CA LEU A 128 8.80 -10.72 6.41
C LEU A 128 9.02 -10.28 4.95
N VAL A 129 8.09 -10.64 4.08
CA VAL A 129 8.10 -10.28 2.66
C VAL A 129 6.82 -9.56 2.30
N ALA A 130 6.94 -8.39 1.70
CA ALA A 130 5.84 -7.68 1.05
C ALA A 130 6.02 -7.71 -0.47
N ALA A 131 5.08 -8.32 -1.19
CA ALA A 131 5.02 -8.30 -2.64
C ALA A 131 3.83 -7.45 -3.09
N GLY A 132 4.10 -6.39 -3.84
CA GLY A 132 3.09 -5.40 -4.13
C GLY A 132 3.16 -4.79 -5.53
N ALA A 133 2.26 -3.83 -5.75
CA ALA A 133 2.08 -3.17 -7.04
C ALA A 133 1.86 -1.66 -6.88
N GLY A 134 2.41 -0.90 -7.84
CA GLY A 134 2.21 0.53 -7.93
C GLY A 134 2.92 1.34 -6.85
N SER A 135 2.75 2.65 -6.91
CA SER A 135 3.31 3.61 -5.95
C SER A 135 2.27 4.68 -5.63
N GLY A 136 2.26 5.15 -4.36
CA GLY A 136 1.39 6.22 -3.91
C GLY A 136 0.20 5.74 -3.07
N HIS A 137 -0.71 6.67 -2.78
CA HIS A 137 -1.84 6.48 -1.85
C HIS A 137 -3.00 5.65 -2.44
N GLY A 138 -3.09 5.52 -3.79
CA GLY A 138 -4.13 4.75 -4.47
C GLY A 138 -5.51 5.39 -4.48
N VAL A 139 -5.56 6.72 -4.38
CA VAL A 139 -6.79 7.53 -4.51
C VAL A 139 -6.65 8.43 -5.73
N GLY A 140 -7.65 8.40 -6.63
CA GLY A 140 -7.64 9.20 -7.85
C GLY A 140 -6.90 8.54 -9.02
N MET A 141 -6.35 9.36 -9.92
CA MET A 141 -5.75 8.94 -11.18
C MET A 141 -4.40 8.28 -10.99
N CYS A 142 -4.17 7.15 -11.67
CA CYS A 142 -2.85 6.56 -11.80
C CYS A 142 -2.02 7.37 -12.82
N GLN A 143 -0.95 8.01 -12.36
CA GLN A 143 -0.08 8.81 -13.23
C GLN A 143 0.52 7.99 -14.38
N TRP A 144 1.08 6.83 -14.07
CA TRP A 144 1.66 5.93 -15.08
C TRP A 144 0.60 5.34 -16.00
N GLY A 145 -0.60 5.07 -15.48
CA GLY A 145 -1.73 4.67 -16.31
C GLY A 145 -2.16 5.77 -17.27
N ALA A 146 -2.20 7.02 -16.82
CA ALA A 146 -2.48 8.17 -17.68
C ALA A 146 -1.42 8.33 -18.79
N VAL A 147 -0.14 8.20 -18.46
CA VAL A 147 0.97 8.22 -19.43
C VAL A 147 0.82 7.08 -20.45
N GLY A 148 0.54 5.85 -19.99
CA GLY A 148 0.34 4.71 -20.90
C GLY A 148 -0.87 4.87 -21.81
N ARG A 149 -1.98 5.43 -21.30
CA ARG A 149 -3.17 5.74 -22.09
C ARG A 149 -2.89 6.82 -23.14
N ALA A 150 -2.13 7.87 -22.78
CA ALA A 150 -1.71 8.91 -23.72
C ALA A 150 -0.81 8.33 -24.83
N ARG A 151 0.14 7.46 -24.47
CA ARG A 151 0.97 6.74 -25.47
C ARG A 151 0.16 5.85 -26.39
N ALA A 152 -0.98 5.33 -25.92
CA ALA A 152 -1.94 4.58 -26.74
C ALA A 152 -2.91 5.48 -27.52
N GLY A 153 -2.66 6.78 -27.62
CA GLY A 153 -3.45 7.73 -28.42
C GLY A 153 -4.73 8.23 -27.75
N GLN A 154 -4.93 7.98 -26.46
CA GLN A 154 -6.10 8.53 -25.76
C GLN A 154 -5.85 9.99 -25.39
N ASP A 155 -6.83 10.85 -25.68
CA ASP A 155 -6.77 12.27 -25.31
C ASP A 155 -7.01 12.46 -23.78
N TYR A 156 -6.70 13.65 -23.29
CA TYR A 156 -6.83 13.97 -21.86
C TYR A 156 -8.27 13.88 -21.36
N ARG A 157 -9.28 14.14 -22.19
CA ARG A 157 -10.70 14.05 -21.81
C ARG A 157 -11.08 12.62 -21.54
N ARG A 158 -10.70 11.71 -22.42
CA ARG A 158 -10.92 10.26 -22.24
C ARG A 158 -10.17 9.72 -21.02
N ILE A 159 -8.93 10.15 -20.81
CA ILE A 159 -8.13 9.75 -19.65
C ILE A 159 -8.82 10.20 -18.36
N LEU A 160 -9.19 11.47 -18.25
CA LEU A 160 -9.85 12.00 -17.05
C LEU A 160 -11.23 11.36 -16.80
N SER A 161 -12.06 11.20 -17.83
CA SER A 161 -13.37 10.54 -17.68
C SER A 161 -13.25 9.08 -17.26
N THR A 162 -12.15 8.42 -17.63
CA THR A 162 -11.85 7.04 -17.17
C THR A 162 -11.57 7.00 -15.68
N TYR A 163 -10.68 7.87 -15.17
CA TYR A 163 -10.28 7.86 -13.77
C TYR A 163 -11.29 8.54 -12.83
N PHE A 164 -12.10 9.45 -13.36
CA PHE A 164 -13.12 10.19 -12.59
C PHE A 164 -14.49 10.05 -13.26
N PRO A 165 -15.05 8.83 -13.28
CA PRO A 165 -16.31 8.59 -13.96
C PRO A 165 -17.46 9.38 -13.33
N GLY A 166 -18.32 9.95 -14.18
CA GLY A 166 -19.47 10.77 -13.75
C GLY A 166 -19.10 12.20 -13.39
N THR A 167 -17.87 12.65 -13.70
CA THR A 167 -17.50 14.08 -13.63
C THR A 167 -17.59 14.75 -15.01
N THR A 168 -17.76 16.05 -15.00
CA THR A 168 -17.75 16.89 -16.21
C THR A 168 -16.49 17.74 -16.24
N LEU A 169 -15.91 17.90 -17.42
CA LEU A 169 -14.79 18.80 -17.65
C LEU A 169 -15.33 20.17 -18.08
N GLU A 170 -15.02 21.19 -17.30
CA GLU A 170 -15.38 22.57 -17.58
C GLU A 170 -14.13 23.42 -17.83
N ARG A 171 -14.26 24.36 -18.74
CA ARG A 171 -13.24 25.39 -18.98
C ARG A 171 -13.52 26.55 -18.02
N LEU A 172 -12.56 26.92 -17.19
CA LEU A 172 -12.72 27.98 -16.21
C LEU A 172 -12.35 29.38 -16.72
N TYR A 173 -11.74 29.49 -17.91
CA TYR A 173 -11.32 30.75 -18.58
C TYR A 173 -11.25 30.61 -20.09
#